data_f9c05f141f7a540b715bd95728a2879c
#
_entry.id   f9c05f141f7a540b715bd95728a2879c
#
_cell.length_a   1.000
_cell.length_b   1.000
_cell.length_c   1.000
_cell.angle_alpha   90.00
_cell.angle_beta   90.00
_cell.angle_gamma   90.00
#
_symmetry.space_group_name_H-M   'P 1'
#
loop_
_entity.id
_entity.type
_entity.pdbx_description
1 polymer ?
#
loop_
_entity_poly.entity_id
_entity_poly.type
_entity_poly.pdbx_seq_one_letter_code
_entity_poly.pdbx_strand_id
1 'polypeptide(L)'
;EAALAGIRNVSEQVAAIFTQAAGAGPTMNDGGALFNSTAQTTAGGHINLLTTALGTDYTAWNAVATAMYKKKLMVKNAAGYYGTGKPQGLKPSICLVPADLIAAAEALFVPRWEAPAQNVPATASVRWGGRVDPIAVPEWTDATDWAAVIDPKLRPGVMIGEIFGVVPQIFSASSEIDPAMFANDESRIKVRQFLTVGVADDLPLHKNNVAG
;
A
#
# COMPACT_ATOMS: atom_id res chain seq x y z
N GLU A 1 2.59 5.57 -25.00
CA GLU A 1 2.19 4.22 -24.54
C GLU A 1 3.27 3.58 -23.66
N ALA A 2 4.56 3.55 -24.06
CA ALA A 2 5.64 2.92 -23.27
C ALA A 2 5.81 3.51 -21.86
N ALA A 3 5.67 4.82 -21.69
CA ALA A 3 5.72 5.47 -20.38
C ALA A 3 4.55 5.06 -19.48
N LEU A 4 3.34 4.98 -20.04
CA LEU A 4 2.15 4.50 -19.33
C LEU A 4 2.27 3.02 -18.94
N ALA A 5 2.84 2.19 -19.80
CA ALA A 5 3.11 0.78 -19.50
C ALA A 5 4.10 0.65 -18.33
N GLY A 6 5.13 1.50 -18.28
CA GLY A 6 6.07 1.52 -17.17
C GLY A 6 5.44 1.91 -15.83
N ILE A 7 4.57 2.92 -15.82
CA ILE A 7 3.85 3.33 -14.61
C ILE A 7 2.90 2.24 -14.14
N ARG A 8 2.16 1.61 -15.07
CA ARG A 8 1.27 0.48 -14.73
C ARG A 8 2.03 -0.70 -14.14
N ASN A 9 3.17 -1.06 -14.71
CA ASN A 9 4.01 -2.12 -14.16
C ASN A 9 4.43 -1.85 -12.70
N VAL A 10 4.77 -0.60 -12.37
CA VAL A 10 5.05 -0.21 -10.98
C VAL A 10 3.81 -0.37 -10.10
N SER A 11 2.66 0.12 -10.56
CA SER A 11 1.38 0.02 -9.85
C SER A 11 0.99 -1.44 -9.58
N GLU A 12 1.08 -2.29 -10.60
CA GLU A 12 0.83 -3.73 -10.50
C GLU A 12 1.76 -4.42 -9.48
N GLN A 13 3.05 -4.11 -9.49
CA GLN A 13 4.00 -4.69 -8.53
C GLN A 13 3.73 -4.23 -7.10
N VAL A 14 3.39 -2.96 -6.88
CA VAL A 14 3.01 -2.45 -5.56
C VAL A 14 1.70 -3.09 -5.09
N ALA A 15 0.69 -3.17 -5.96
CA ALA A 15 -0.57 -3.81 -5.64
C ALA A 15 -0.41 -5.29 -5.28
N ALA A 16 0.49 -6.00 -5.99
CA ALA A 16 0.80 -7.39 -5.74
C ALA A 16 1.32 -7.64 -4.31
N ILE A 17 2.02 -6.68 -3.68
CA ILE A 17 2.45 -6.80 -2.28
C ILE A 17 1.25 -7.01 -1.34
N PHE A 18 0.12 -6.40 -1.64
CA PHE A 18 -1.09 -6.48 -0.82
C PHE A 18 -1.98 -7.67 -1.17
N THR A 19 -1.92 -8.18 -2.40
CA THR A 19 -2.84 -9.21 -2.90
C THR A 19 -2.23 -10.61 -2.97
N GLN A 20 -0.91 -10.74 -3.11
CA GLN A 20 -0.25 -12.04 -3.20
C GLN A 20 -0.43 -12.88 -1.94
N ALA A 21 -0.28 -14.20 -2.07
CA ALA A 21 -0.45 -15.17 -1.00
C ALA A 21 -1.82 -15.04 -0.29
N ALA A 22 -2.91 -14.92 -1.06
CA ALA A 22 -4.27 -14.69 -0.56
C ALA A 22 -4.38 -13.50 0.40
N GLY A 23 -3.66 -12.42 0.11
CA GLY A 23 -3.68 -11.20 0.89
C GLY A 23 -2.72 -11.16 2.08
N ALA A 24 -1.94 -12.22 2.32
CA ALA A 24 -0.93 -12.25 3.38
C ALA A 24 0.37 -11.49 3.00
N GLY A 25 0.53 -11.18 1.71
CA GLY A 25 1.72 -10.49 1.22
C GLY A 25 2.97 -11.38 1.16
N PRO A 26 4.14 -10.81 0.86
CA PRO A 26 5.40 -11.56 0.77
C PRO A 26 5.87 -12.04 2.14
N THR A 27 6.69 -13.09 2.16
CA THR A 27 7.40 -13.51 3.36
C THR A 27 8.53 -12.55 3.67
N MET A 28 8.57 -12.06 4.89
CA MET A 28 9.59 -11.13 5.40
C MET A 28 10.84 -11.90 5.87
N ASN A 29 11.94 -11.16 6.11
CA ASN A 29 13.22 -11.76 6.56
C ASN A 29 13.15 -12.44 7.93
N ASP A 30 12.15 -12.16 8.73
CA ASP A 30 11.90 -12.79 10.02
C ASP A 30 11.11 -14.11 9.92
N GLY A 31 10.77 -14.52 8.69
CA GLY A 31 10.04 -15.74 8.36
C GLY A 31 8.52 -15.62 8.43
N GLY A 32 7.98 -14.46 8.84
CA GLY A 32 6.55 -14.17 8.84
C GLY A 32 6.04 -13.65 7.50
N ALA A 33 4.75 -13.85 7.21
CA ALA A 33 4.10 -13.14 6.11
C ALA A 33 3.98 -11.65 6.46
N LEU A 34 4.07 -10.77 5.46
CA LEU A 34 3.97 -9.31 5.66
C LEU A 34 2.71 -8.93 6.47
N PHE A 35 1.56 -9.48 6.07
CA PHE A 35 0.31 -9.29 6.80
C PHE A 35 -0.06 -10.57 7.55
N ASN A 36 -0.08 -10.48 8.86
CA ASN A 36 -0.52 -11.58 9.72
C ASN A 36 -1.12 -11.04 11.02
N SER A 37 -1.89 -11.90 11.70
CA SER A 37 -2.52 -11.60 12.98
C SER A 37 -1.69 -12.05 14.19
N THR A 38 -0.50 -12.60 13.95
CA THR A 38 0.39 -13.12 15.01
C THR A 38 0.96 -11.97 15.82
N ALA A 39 1.00 -12.13 17.14
CA ALA A 39 1.49 -11.10 18.04
C ALA A 39 2.99 -10.79 17.80
N GLN A 40 3.38 -9.53 17.87
CA GLN A 40 4.76 -9.06 17.70
C GLN A 40 5.78 -9.71 18.68
N THR A 41 5.31 -10.30 19.78
CA THR A 41 6.16 -11.03 20.73
C THR A 41 6.59 -12.40 20.23
N THR A 42 6.01 -12.87 19.12
CA THR A 42 6.33 -14.14 18.47
C THR A 42 7.19 -13.85 17.24
N ALA A 43 8.15 -14.72 16.94
CA ALA A 43 8.96 -14.60 15.72
C ALA A 43 8.06 -14.56 14.47
N GLY A 44 8.30 -13.62 13.57
CA GLY A 44 7.50 -13.41 12.37
C GLY A 44 6.10 -12.83 12.62
N GLY A 45 5.80 -12.38 13.84
CA GLY A 45 4.52 -11.77 14.18
C GLY A 45 4.48 -10.28 13.90
N HIS A 46 3.53 -9.84 13.09
CA HIS A 46 3.38 -8.41 12.70
C HIS A 46 2.10 -7.78 13.25
N ILE A 47 1.07 -8.57 13.57
CA ILE A 47 -0.24 -8.09 14.10
C ILE A 47 -0.83 -6.92 13.29
N ASN A 48 -0.74 -7.02 11.96
CA ASN A 48 -1.18 -5.99 11.01
C ASN A 48 -2.20 -6.49 9.99
N LEU A 49 -2.87 -7.59 10.30
CA LEU A 49 -3.95 -8.17 9.51
C LEU A 49 -5.21 -8.30 10.36
N LEU A 50 -6.30 -7.72 9.88
CA LEU A 50 -7.65 -7.89 10.42
C LEU A 50 -8.60 -8.35 9.31
N THR A 51 -9.86 -8.63 9.67
CA THR A 51 -10.93 -9.05 8.76
C THR A 51 -12.16 -8.13 8.86
N THR A 52 -11.98 -6.91 9.33
CA THR A 52 -13.07 -5.97 9.56
C THR A 52 -13.33 -5.14 8.31
N ALA A 53 -14.55 -5.16 7.79
CA ALA A 53 -14.96 -4.34 6.65
C ALA A 53 -14.85 -2.84 6.96
N LEU A 54 -14.59 -2.04 5.92
CA LEU A 54 -14.67 -0.58 6.01
C LEU A 54 -16.16 -0.21 6.11
N GLY A 55 -16.58 0.21 7.30
CA GLY A 55 -17.96 0.58 7.57
C GLY A 55 -18.33 1.96 7.04
N THR A 56 -19.56 2.37 7.30
CA THR A 56 -20.08 3.71 7.01
C THR A 56 -19.72 4.75 8.09
N ASP A 57 -19.06 4.31 9.16
CA ASP A 57 -18.58 5.14 10.26
C ASP A 57 -17.06 4.92 10.49
N TYR A 58 -16.49 5.68 11.41
CA TYR A 58 -15.04 5.60 11.71
C TYR A 58 -14.66 4.45 12.64
N THR A 59 -15.55 3.54 13.01
CA THR A 59 -15.26 2.50 14.01
C THR A 59 -14.13 1.58 13.57
N ALA A 60 -14.22 1.01 12.36
CA ALA A 60 -13.18 0.14 11.80
C ALA A 60 -11.85 0.89 11.60
N TRP A 61 -11.90 2.10 11.04
CA TRP A 61 -10.74 2.95 10.88
C TRP A 61 -10.05 3.28 12.19
N ASN A 62 -10.83 3.71 13.20
CA ASN A 62 -10.30 4.09 14.50
C ASN A 62 -9.64 2.90 15.23
N ALA A 63 -10.19 1.70 15.08
CA ALA A 63 -9.58 0.49 15.62
C ALA A 63 -8.20 0.22 15.00
N VAL A 64 -8.11 0.28 13.66
CA VAL A 64 -6.84 0.13 12.94
C VAL A 64 -5.85 1.25 13.29
N ALA A 65 -6.29 2.51 13.27
CA ALA A 65 -5.43 3.64 13.62
C ALA A 65 -4.88 3.52 15.05
N THR A 66 -5.69 3.05 16.00
CA THR A 66 -5.27 2.79 17.37
C THR A 66 -4.26 1.64 17.46
N ALA A 67 -4.52 0.55 16.73
CA ALA A 67 -3.60 -0.58 16.68
C ALA A 67 -2.24 -0.17 16.10
N MET A 68 -2.23 0.55 14.98
CA MET A 68 -1.00 1.06 14.36
C MET A 68 -0.24 2.02 15.29
N TYR A 69 -0.95 2.94 15.96
CA TYR A 69 -0.32 3.89 16.89
C TYR A 69 0.38 3.19 18.06
N LYS A 70 -0.24 2.14 18.60
CA LYS A 70 0.27 1.35 19.71
C LYS A 70 1.30 0.30 19.31
N LYS A 71 1.41 -0.01 18.01
CA LYS A 71 2.33 -1.01 17.49
C LYS A 71 3.76 -0.67 17.91
N LYS A 72 4.47 -1.65 18.44
CA LYS A 72 5.79 -1.41 19.00
C LYS A 72 6.86 -1.42 17.93
N LEU A 73 7.91 -0.65 18.13
CA LEU A 73 9.09 -0.68 17.27
C LEU A 73 9.74 -2.06 17.32
N MET A 74 10.29 -2.48 16.18
CA MET A 74 10.98 -3.76 16.02
C MET A 74 12.31 -3.76 16.77
N VAL A 75 12.28 -4.01 18.06
CA VAL A 75 13.47 -4.13 18.91
C VAL A 75 13.54 -5.56 19.43
N LYS A 76 14.64 -6.24 19.18
CA LYS A 76 14.89 -7.56 19.77
C LYS A 76 15.07 -7.44 21.28
N ASN A 77 14.37 -8.26 22.04
CA ASN A 77 14.66 -8.47 23.45
C ASN A 77 15.82 -9.48 23.65
N ALA A 78 16.20 -9.73 24.87
CA ALA A 78 17.25 -10.70 25.21
C ALA A 78 16.94 -12.14 24.72
N ALA A 79 15.67 -12.48 24.55
CA ALA A 79 15.23 -13.77 24.00
C ALA A 79 15.16 -13.80 22.46
N GLY A 80 15.51 -12.71 21.78
CA GLY A 80 15.50 -12.62 20.33
C GLY A 80 14.14 -12.28 19.69
N TYR A 81 13.11 -11.99 20.47
CA TYR A 81 11.79 -11.61 19.97
C TYR A 81 11.69 -10.09 19.72
N TYR A 82 10.86 -9.73 18.73
CA TYR A 82 10.58 -8.34 18.38
C TYR A 82 9.36 -7.79 19.14
N GLY A 83 9.13 -6.49 19.02
CA GLY A 83 7.94 -5.85 19.54
C GLY A 83 7.97 -5.47 21.02
N THR A 84 9.14 -5.47 21.66
CA THR A 84 9.33 -5.04 23.05
C THR A 84 9.74 -3.58 23.19
N GLY A 85 9.91 -2.87 22.06
CA GLY A 85 10.28 -1.47 22.01
C GLY A 85 9.14 -0.52 22.39
N LYS A 86 9.42 0.78 22.26
CA LYS A 86 8.42 1.83 22.46
C LYS A 86 7.35 1.77 21.35
N PRO A 87 6.12 2.20 21.64
CA PRO A 87 5.12 2.39 20.59
C PRO A 87 5.62 3.33 19.50
N GLN A 88 5.28 3.06 18.25
CA GLN A 88 5.72 3.91 17.14
C GLN A 88 5.11 5.31 17.15
N GLY A 89 3.92 5.48 17.71
CA GLY A 89 3.25 6.78 17.84
C GLY A 89 2.85 7.43 16.52
N LEU A 90 2.83 6.68 15.41
CA LEU A 90 2.46 7.17 14.09
C LEU A 90 1.05 6.70 13.72
N LYS A 91 0.30 7.55 13.04
CA LYS A 91 -1.07 7.31 12.61
C LYS A 91 -1.13 7.11 11.11
N PRO A 92 -2.03 6.24 10.61
CA PRO A 92 -2.24 6.14 9.17
C PRO A 92 -2.89 7.41 8.63
N SER A 93 -2.48 7.80 7.43
CA SER A 93 -2.99 8.96 6.70
C SER A 93 -3.50 8.61 5.31
N ILE A 94 -3.29 7.40 4.87
CA ILE A 94 -3.72 6.89 3.55
C ILE A 94 -4.60 5.67 3.77
N CYS A 95 -5.74 5.64 3.07
CA CYS A 95 -6.63 4.48 3.00
C CYS A 95 -6.62 3.95 1.57
N LEU A 96 -6.03 2.76 1.35
CA LEU A 96 -6.06 2.09 0.06
C LEU A 96 -7.32 1.23 -0.02
N VAL A 97 -8.04 1.34 -1.12
CA VAL A 97 -9.29 0.61 -1.35
C VAL A 97 -9.38 0.15 -2.81
N PRO A 98 -10.12 -0.94 -3.12
CA PRO A 98 -10.48 -1.28 -4.48
C PRO A 98 -11.40 -0.20 -5.10
N ALA A 99 -11.55 -0.25 -6.42
CA ALA A 99 -12.42 0.69 -7.14
C ALA A 99 -13.88 0.68 -6.63
N ASP A 100 -14.35 -0.47 -6.18
CA ASP A 100 -15.72 -0.65 -5.67
C ASP A 100 -15.97 0.08 -4.35
N LEU A 101 -14.95 0.22 -3.50
CA LEU A 101 -15.07 0.89 -2.20
C LEU A 101 -14.69 2.38 -2.21
N ILE A 102 -14.20 2.93 -3.33
CA ILE A 102 -13.69 4.31 -3.33
C ILE A 102 -14.78 5.34 -2.95
N ALA A 103 -16.00 5.16 -3.46
CA ALA A 103 -17.10 6.07 -3.14
C ALA A 103 -17.45 6.06 -1.65
N ALA A 104 -17.45 4.88 -1.02
CA ALA A 104 -17.68 4.74 0.42
C ALA A 104 -16.54 5.36 1.24
N ALA A 105 -15.29 5.13 0.82
CA ALA A 105 -14.11 5.72 1.45
C ALA A 105 -14.08 7.25 1.32
N GLU A 106 -14.42 7.80 0.15
CA GLU A 106 -14.54 9.24 -0.04
C GLU A 106 -15.66 9.84 0.83
N ALA A 107 -16.81 9.18 0.89
CA ALA A 107 -17.92 9.62 1.75
C ALA A 107 -17.52 9.64 3.23
N LEU A 108 -16.65 8.72 3.65
CA LEU A 108 -16.15 8.62 5.02
C LEU A 108 -15.05 9.66 5.32
N PHE A 109 -14.07 9.86 4.43
CA PHE A 109 -12.84 10.60 4.73
C PHE A 109 -12.80 12.00 4.17
N VAL A 110 -13.47 12.26 3.04
CA VAL A 110 -13.47 13.58 2.40
C VAL A 110 -14.62 14.42 2.97
N PRO A 111 -14.33 15.57 3.60
CA PRO A 111 -15.36 16.45 4.10
C PRO A 111 -16.24 16.93 2.95
N ARG A 112 -17.52 16.59 2.98
CA ARG A 112 -18.54 17.15 2.08
C ARG A 112 -19.36 18.17 2.84
N TRP A 113 -19.65 19.31 2.20
CA TRP A 113 -20.66 20.21 2.70
C TRP A 113 -22.03 19.64 2.35
N GLU A 114 -22.65 18.97 3.30
CA GLU A 114 -24.04 18.59 3.21
C GLU A 114 -24.85 19.61 4.01
N ALA A 115 -25.98 20.05 3.44
CA ALA A 115 -26.94 20.85 4.21
C ALA A 115 -27.28 20.07 5.48
N PRO A 116 -27.34 20.71 6.67
CA PRO A 116 -27.51 20.00 7.90
C PRO A 116 -28.82 19.21 7.86
N ALA A 117 -28.71 17.92 7.66
CA ALA A 117 -29.81 17.00 7.90
C ALA A 117 -30.12 17.10 9.39
N GLN A 118 -31.36 17.38 9.75
CA GLN A 118 -31.80 17.60 11.12
C GLN A 118 -31.64 16.39 12.05
N ASN A 119 -31.09 15.27 11.54
CA ASN A 119 -30.79 14.07 12.29
C ASN A 119 -29.40 13.56 11.93
N VAL A 120 -28.38 14.24 12.42
CA VAL A 120 -27.07 13.60 12.53
C VAL A 120 -27.19 12.52 13.59
N PRO A 121 -26.98 11.23 13.28
CA PRO A 121 -27.01 10.20 14.31
C PRO A 121 -26.03 10.58 15.41
N ALA A 122 -26.47 10.55 16.66
CA ALA A 122 -25.61 10.81 17.83
C ALA A 122 -24.43 9.86 17.98
N THR A 123 -24.28 8.93 17.06
CA THR A 123 -23.26 7.86 16.97
C THR A 123 -22.23 8.06 15.86
N ALA A 124 -22.18 9.24 15.22
CA ALA A 124 -21.06 9.53 14.31
C ALA A 124 -19.76 9.50 15.11
N SER A 125 -19.04 8.40 15.05
CA SER A 125 -17.76 8.25 15.71
C SER A 125 -16.79 9.30 15.17
N VAL A 126 -16.08 9.98 16.06
CA VAL A 126 -15.10 10.99 15.66
C VAL A 126 -13.89 10.28 15.05
N ARG A 127 -13.49 10.70 13.86
CA ARG A 127 -12.28 10.19 13.21
C ARG A 127 -11.04 10.50 14.05
N TRP A 128 -10.31 9.45 14.39
CA TRP A 128 -9.04 9.60 15.07
C TRP A 128 -7.90 9.76 14.05
N GLY A 129 -7.12 10.80 14.16
CA GLY A 129 -5.85 10.88 13.47
C GLY A 129 -5.67 11.96 12.42
N GLY A 130 -6.59 12.88 12.19
CA GLY A 130 -6.40 13.96 11.22
C GLY A 130 -6.87 13.60 9.80
N ARG A 131 -6.31 14.24 8.75
CA ARG A 131 -6.69 14.00 7.36
C ARG A 131 -6.29 12.58 6.93
N VAL A 132 -7.19 11.94 6.22
CA VAL A 132 -6.97 10.66 5.55
C VAL A 132 -7.28 10.83 4.08
N ASP A 133 -6.38 10.37 3.22
CA ASP A 133 -6.54 10.42 1.77
C ASP A 133 -6.92 9.02 1.28
N PRO A 134 -8.18 8.82 0.81
CA PRO A 134 -8.59 7.57 0.17
C PRO A 134 -7.97 7.48 -1.22
N ILE A 135 -7.38 6.34 -1.54
CA ILE A 135 -6.75 6.09 -2.85
C ILE A 135 -7.30 4.78 -3.40
N ALA A 136 -7.88 4.84 -4.59
CA ALA A 136 -8.30 3.64 -5.31
C ALA A 136 -7.10 2.91 -5.91
N VAL A 137 -7.06 1.59 -5.72
CA VAL A 137 -6.07 0.69 -6.32
C VAL A 137 -6.80 -0.17 -7.37
N PRO A 138 -6.70 0.17 -8.65
CA PRO A 138 -7.48 -0.49 -9.71
C PRO A 138 -7.09 -1.96 -9.93
N GLU A 139 -5.92 -2.35 -9.49
CA GLU A 139 -5.40 -3.72 -9.60
C GLU A 139 -5.96 -4.67 -8.54
N TRP A 140 -6.67 -4.15 -7.51
CA TRP A 140 -7.30 -4.99 -6.51
C TRP A 140 -8.63 -5.54 -7.04
N THR A 141 -8.74 -6.86 -7.05
CA THR A 141 -9.91 -7.59 -7.53
C THR A 141 -10.89 -7.96 -6.41
N ASP A 142 -10.45 -7.96 -5.16
CA ASP A 142 -11.33 -8.15 -4.02
C ASP A 142 -12.03 -6.83 -3.69
N ALA A 143 -13.36 -6.82 -3.84
CA ALA A 143 -14.19 -5.63 -3.69
C ALA A 143 -14.34 -5.14 -2.23
N THR A 144 -13.90 -5.92 -1.26
CA THR A 144 -14.16 -5.69 0.18
C THR A 144 -12.89 -5.40 0.99
N ASP A 145 -11.73 -5.68 0.44
CA ASP A 145 -10.44 -5.46 1.09
C ASP A 145 -10.10 -3.98 1.20
N TRP A 146 -9.40 -3.60 2.25
CA TRP A 146 -8.84 -2.26 2.39
C TRP A 146 -7.56 -2.26 3.22
N ALA A 147 -6.73 -1.24 3.07
CA ALA A 147 -5.50 -1.11 3.84
C ALA A 147 -5.30 0.32 4.35
N ALA A 148 -4.72 0.43 5.54
CA ALA A 148 -4.31 1.68 6.14
C ALA A 148 -2.78 1.80 6.08
N VAL A 149 -2.30 2.94 5.61
CA VAL A 149 -0.87 3.19 5.41
C VAL A 149 -0.48 4.50 6.09
N ILE A 150 0.67 4.50 6.75
CA ILE A 150 1.30 5.70 7.31
C ILE A 150 1.93 6.49 6.15
N ASP A 151 1.98 7.82 6.25
CA ASP A 151 2.66 8.67 5.28
C ASP A 151 4.09 8.15 5.01
N PRO A 152 4.43 7.78 3.78
CA PRO A 152 5.75 7.28 3.42
C PRO A 152 6.92 8.23 3.76
N LYS A 153 6.64 9.54 3.87
CA LYS A 153 7.62 10.54 4.30
C LYS A 153 8.02 10.39 5.77
N LEU A 154 7.11 9.86 6.60
CA LEU A 154 7.38 9.59 8.01
C LEU A 154 8.01 8.21 8.19
N ARG A 155 7.47 7.21 7.51
CA ARG A 155 7.97 5.83 7.57
C ARG A 155 7.62 5.07 6.29
N PRO A 156 8.60 4.79 5.43
CA PRO A 156 8.35 4.04 4.20
C PRO A 156 8.08 2.56 4.50
N GLY A 157 6.97 2.02 3.98
CA GLY A 157 6.64 0.60 4.07
C GLY A 157 7.03 -0.16 2.81
N VAL A 158 6.85 0.46 1.66
CA VAL A 158 7.21 -0.08 0.35
C VAL A 158 8.23 0.83 -0.29
N MET A 159 9.23 0.24 -0.92
CA MET A 159 10.28 0.96 -1.63
C MET A 159 10.38 0.47 -3.07
N ILE A 160 10.68 1.41 -3.96
CA ILE A 160 10.97 1.14 -5.37
C ILE A 160 12.47 1.35 -5.57
N GLY A 161 13.14 0.27 -5.99
CA GLY A 161 14.52 0.34 -6.46
C GLY A 161 14.53 0.48 -7.97
N GLU A 162 15.30 1.44 -8.47
CA GLU A 162 15.38 1.73 -9.89
C GLU A 162 16.82 1.90 -10.36
N ILE A 163 17.07 1.51 -11.60
CA ILE A 163 18.29 1.85 -12.33
C ILE A 163 17.83 2.68 -13.52
N PHE A 164 18.36 3.90 -13.68
CA PHE A 164 18.03 4.85 -14.75
C PHE A 164 16.65 5.52 -14.67
N GLY A 165 15.96 5.46 -13.54
CA GLY A 165 14.68 6.11 -13.31
C GLY A 165 13.46 5.20 -13.51
N VAL A 166 12.32 5.61 -12.95
CA VAL A 166 11.03 4.88 -13.04
C VAL A 166 10.47 4.89 -14.46
N VAL A 167 10.77 5.94 -15.24
CA VAL A 167 10.27 6.08 -16.61
C VAL A 167 11.12 5.24 -17.56
N PRO A 168 10.50 4.43 -18.44
CA PRO A 168 11.24 3.65 -19.43
C PRO A 168 12.10 4.53 -20.34
N GLN A 169 13.35 4.12 -20.55
CA GLN A 169 14.22 4.75 -21.53
C GLN A 169 13.95 4.19 -22.93
N ILE A 170 13.76 5.09 -23.90
CA ILE A 170 13.48 4.74 -25.28
C ILE A 170 14.73 5.10 -26.10
N PHE A 171 15.24 4.13 -26.85
CA PHE A 171 16.34 4.29 -27.78
C PHE A 171 15.83 3.98 -29.19
N SER A 172 16.13 4.86 -30.14
CA SER A 172 15.82 4.63 -31.56
C SER A 172 17.11 4.53 -32.37
N ALA A 173 17.19 3.53 -33.21
CA ALA A 173 18.20 3.37 -34.24
C ALA A 173 17.53 3.57 -35.60
N SER A 174 17.49 4.82 -36.05
CA SER A 174 16.81 5.24 -37.30
C SER A 174 17.72 6.12 -38.17
N SER A 175 19.03 6.19 -37.83
CA SER A 175 19.99 6.90 -38.63
C SER A 175 20.43 6.03 -39.83
N GLU A 176 20.64 6.63 -41.00
CA GLU A 176 21.13 5.95 -42.20
C GLU A 176 22.48 5.23 -41.98
N ILE A 177 23.23 5.59 -40.94
CA ILE A 177 24.50 4.98 -40.55
C ILE A 177 24.29 3.73 -39.66
N ASP A 178 23.08 3.54 -39.11
CA ASP A 178 22.82 2.35 -38.29
C ASP A 178 22.82 1.08 -39.15
N PRO A 179 23.50 -0.01 -38.71
CA PRO A 179 23.65 -1.22 -39.52
C PRO A 179 22.33 -1.83 -40.02
N ALA A 180 21.23 -1.71 -39.23
CA ALA A 180 19.95 -2.24 -39.63
C ALA A 180 19.30 -1.39 -40.73
N MET A 181 19.40 -0.07 -40.63
CA MET A 181 18.88 0.87 -41.62
C MET A 181 19.70 0.76 -42.93
N PHE A 182 21.01 0.74 -42.82
CA PHE A 182 21.91 0.63 -43.98
C PHE A 182 21.75 -0.70 -44.77
N ALA A 183 21.54 -1.80 -44.05
CA ALA A 183 21.45 -3.13 -44.69
C ALA A 183 20.06 -3.49 -45.18
N ASN A 184 19.00 -3.07 -44.45
CA ASN A 184 17.64 -3.57 -44.64
C ASN A 184 16.55 -2.48 -44.70
N ASP A 185 16.93 -1.19 -44.64
CA ASP A 185 15.99 -0.07 -44.52
C ASP A 185 15.03 -0.20 -43.31
N GLU A 186 15.57 -0.74 -42.17
CA GLU A 186 14.81 -1.10 -40.98
C GLU A 186 15.13 -0.16 -39.81
N SER A 187 14.12 0.55 -39.30
CA SER A 187 14.21 1.33 -38.07
C SER A 187 13.92 0.45 -36.84
N ARG A 188 14.82 0.50 -35.83
CA ARG A 188 14.68 -0.28 -34.61
C ARG A 188 14.46 0.61 -33.39
N ILE A 189 13.50 0.23 -32.55
CA ILE A 189 13.20 0.88 -31.29
C ILE A 189 13.46 -0.11 -30.14
N LYS A 190 14.25 0.33 -29.14
CA LYS A 190 14.52 -0.42 -27.92
C LYS A 190 13.93 0.33 -26.74
N VAL A 191 13.11 -0.33 -25.94
CA VAL A 191 12.63 0.18 -24.67
C VAL A 191 13.31 -0.58 -23.54
N ARG A 192 13.80 0.14 -22.53
CA ARG A 192 14.50 -0.43 -21.37
C ARG A 192 13.97 0.20 -20.09
N GLN A 193 13.64 -0.65 -19.14
CA GLN A 193 13.28 -0.26 -17.77
C GLN A 193 13.84 -1.31 -16.80
N PHE A 194 14.47 -0.87 -15.72
CA PHE A 194 14.93 -1.73 -14.64
C PHE A 194 14.40 -1.18 -13.34
N LEU A 195 13.45 -1.89 -12.76
CA LEU A 195 12.89 -1.55 -11.47
C LEU A 195 12.61 -2.81 -10.67
N THR A 196 12.56 -2.66 -9.37
CA THR A 196 12.09 -3.67 -8.43
C THR A 196 11.28 -2.99 -7.34
N VAL A 197 10.27 -3.67 -6.83
CA VAL A 197 9.46 -3.19 -5.70
C VAL A 197 9.67 -4.16 -4.55
N GLY A 198 9.89 -3.63 -3.36
CA GLY A 198 10.13 -4.42 -2.17
C GLY A 198 9.52 -3.81 -0.92
N VAL A 199 9.31 -4.63 0.10
CA VAL A 199 8.85 -4.19 1.41
C VAL A 199 10.05 -3.82 2.26
N ALA A 200 10.04 -2.59 2.79
CA ALA A 200 11.06 -2.10 3.70
C ALA A 200 10.72 -2.40 5.16
N ASP A 201 9.44 -2.25 5.51
CA ASP A 201 8.98 -2.33 6.90
C ASP A 201 7.49 -2.71 6.94
N ASP A 202 7.11 -3.53 7.90
CA ASP A 202 5.72 -3.93 8.14
C ASP A 202 4.94 -2.94 9.02
N LEU A 203 5.65 -2.17 9.84
CA LEU A 203 5.05 -1.28 10.83
C LEU A 203 4.13 -0.20 10.25
N PRO A 204 4.42 0.41 9.08
CA PRO A 204 3.56 1.42 8.49
C PRO A 204 2.37 0.86 7.71
N LEU A 205 2.26 -0.45 7.60
CA LEU A 205 1.27 -1.13 6.79
C LEU A 205 0.29 -1.92 7.66
N HIS A 206 -1.01 -1.78 7.39
CA HIS A 206 -2.06 -2.58 8.02
C HIS A 206 -3.12 -2.92 7.00
N LYS A 207 -3.45 -4.19 6.87
CA LYS A 207 -4.45 -4.67 5.91
C LYS A 207 -5.67 -5.24 6.61
N ASN A 208 -6.82 -5.06 6.01
CA ASN A 208 -8.05 -5.75 6.34
C ASN A 208 -8.44 -6.63 5.15
N ASN A 209 -8.32 -7.94 5.35
CA ASN A 209 -8.67 -8.95 4.37
C ASN A 209 -10.07 -9.46 4.72
N VAL A 210 -11.06 -8.88 4.08
CA VAL A 210 -12.48 -9.12 4.36
C VAL A 210 -12.98 -10.20 3.44
N ALA A 211 -13.59 -11.26 4.00
CA ALA A 211 -14.20 -12.30 3.16
C ALA A 211 -15.32 -11.66 2.31
N GLY A 212 -15.19 -11.77 0.99
CA GLY A 212 -16.17 -11.32 0.01
C GLY A 212 -17.36 -12.26 -0.13
#